data_9dd951cf43808e3dca9e1f61e76cda2b
#
_entry.id   9dd951cf43808e3dca9e1f61e76cda2b
#
_cell.length_a   1.000
_cell.length_b   1.000
_cell.length_c   1.000
_cell.angle_alpha   90.00
_cell.angle_beta   90.00
_cell.angle_gamma   90.00
#
_symmetry.space_group_name_H-M   'P 1'
#
loop_
_entity.id
_entity.type
_entity.pdbx_description
1 polymer ?
#
loop_
_entity_poly.entity_id
_entity_poly.type
_entity_poly.pdbx_seq_one_letter_code
_entity_poly.pdbx_strand_id
1 'polypeptide(L)'
;MLKELPNEQLNLISLCFVQDFKYKKLEIDEKLDEIVNKQITNIEKDCKKFKDAIIYFGNGYMGEKNKHGMPDGMGNLLFHASEDFYVGQFNNGLKHGLGKYTYMSGGGSAHHPFSIPYYAGEWFADSYHGLGKHLITEYESLMIYEGTHTHDKKTGFGTYKRFNNDDVDKFCNTELIGYFLDGQGFKLMIEINRDDNGSLTKNTPSGFFEYDLEKGEKTPLLLFNEIDEWEKKIEPKKMDKELLDIFNDSYKEFFNLDPFTKEFSDLTIKVKKNVMQLMFDTNKYFEKNSEDENYLKFLQKINSLNKVVTQIDEKQKLIELNEMIEKEKKEFVSIEKKLNS
;
A
#
# COMPACT_ATOMS: atom_id res chain seq x y z
N MET A 1 -8.00 26.46 -13.33
CA MET A 1 -7.33 26.52 -14.65
C MET A 1 -8.19 25.86 -15.74
N LEU A 2 -8.59 24.59 -15.59
CA LEU A 2 -9.41 23.94 -16.64
C LEU A 2 -10.79 24.60 -16.81
N LYS A 3 -11.43 25.08 -15.76
CA LYS A 3 -12.77 25.74 -15.76
C LYS A 3 -12.85 27.04 -16.61
N GLU A 4 -11.72 27.61 -16.99
CA GLU A 4 -11.65 28.87 -17.75
C GLU A 4 -11.51 28.64 -19.26
N LEU A 5 -11.42 27.38 -19.70
CA LEU A 5 -11.27 27.03 -21.10
C LEU A 5 -12.63 26.96 -21.82
N PRO A 6 -12.70 27.30 -23.11
CA PRO A 6 -13.88 27.06 -23.93
C PRO A 6 -14.30 25.60 -23.93
N ASN A 7 -15.61 25.31 -23.93
CA ASN A 7 -16.16 23.95 -23.86
C ASN A 7 -15.59 22.98 -24.91
N GLU A 8 -15.30 23.45 -26.13
CA GLU A 8 -14.70 22.61 -27.18
C GLU A 8 -13.27 22.16 -26.82
N GLN A 9 -12.48 23.05 -26.23
CA GLN A 9 -11.13 22.73 -25.77
C GLN A 9 -11.17 21.83 -24.54
N LEU A 10 -12.09 22.08 -23.61
CA LEU A 10 -12.32 21.22 -22.44
C LEU A 10 -12.67 19.78 -22.87
N ASN A 11 -13.58 19.61 -23.84
CA ASN A 11 -13.95 18.28 -24.33
C ASN A 11 -12.77 17.58 -24.99
N LEU A 12 -11.97 18.29 -25.80
CA LEU A 12 -10.81 17.70 -26.45
C LEU A 12 -9.76 17.24 -25.43
N ILE A 13 -9.47 18.10 -24.44
CA ILE A 13 -8.56 17.81 -23.36
C ILE A 13 -9.07 16.61 -22.55
N SER A 14 -10.34 16.59 -22.18
CA SER A 14 -10.96 15.51 -21.43
C SER A 14 -10.83 14.17 -22.17
N LEU A 15 -11.04 14.14 -23.47
CA LEU A 15 -10.87 12.93 -24.29
C LEU A 15 -9.41 12.45 -24.32
N CYS A 16 -8.44 13.36 -24.39
CA CYS A 16 -7.02 13.00 -24.34
C CYS A 16 -6.66 12.36 -22.99
N PHE A 17 -7.17 12.91 -21.88
CA PHE A 17 -6.94 12.33 -20.55
C PHE A 17 -7.62 10.98 -20.37
N VAL A 18 -8.85 10.82 -20.84
CA VAL A 18 -9.55 9.53 -20.81
C VAL A 18 -8.74 8.45 -21.53
N GLN A 19 -8.11 8.78 -22.64
CA GLN A 19 -7.24 7.87 -23.37
C GLN A 19 -5.96 7.53 -22.59
N ASP A 20 -5.26 8.54 -22.07
CA ASP A 20 -4.04 8.34 -21.29
C ASP A 20 -4.31 7.48 -20.07
N PHE A 21 -5.42 7.72 -19.36
CA PHE A 21 -5.82 6.92 -18.20
C PHE A 21 -6.14 5.47 -18.57
N LYS A 22 -6.76 5.24 -19.74
CA LYS A 22 -7.01 3.90 -20.24
C LYS A 22 -5.70 3.14 -20.50
N TYR A 23 -4.71 3.76 -21.12
CA TYR A 23 -3.41 3.14 -21.34
C TYR A 23 -2.66 2.87 -20.03
N LYS A 24 -2.64 3.83 -19.10
CA LYS A 24 -2.03 3.66 -17.78
C LYS A 24 -2.69 2.53 -17.00
N LYS A 25 -4.03 2.43 -17.07
CA LYS A 25 -4.76 1.31 -16.45
C LYS A 25 -4.30 -0.03 -17.01
N LEU A 26 -4.25 -0.18 -18.34
CA LEU A 26 -3.80 -1.41 -18.99
C LEU A 26 -2.37 -1.77 -18.58
N GLU A 27 -1.47 -0.80 -18.54
CA GLU A 27 -0.08 -1.01 -18.11
C GLU A 27 -0.01 -1.49 -16.65
N ILE A 28 -0.83 -0.92 -15.77
CA ILE A 28 -0.91 -1.35 -14.37
C ILE A 28 -1.50 -2.74 -14.24
N ASP A 29 -2.58 -3.03 -14.97
CA ASP A 29 -3.23 -4.35 -14.97
C ASP A 29 -2.24 -5.45 -15.40
N GLU A 30 -1.45 -5.22 -16.47
CA GLU A 30 -0.41 -6.13 -16.92
C GLU A 30 0.71 -6.34 -15.89
N LYS A 31 1.18 -5.25 -15.27
CA LYS A 31 2.22 -5.33 -14.23
C LYS A 31 1.72 -6.03 -12.97
N LEU A 32 0.48 -5.78 -12.58
CA LEU A 32 -0.14 -6.45 -11.43
C LEU A 32 -0.35 -7.94 -11.69
N ASP A 33 -0.76 -8.32 -12.92
CA ASP A 33 -0.84 -9.74 -13.29
C ASP A 33 0.52 -10.43 -13.14
N GLU A 34 1.60 -9.79 -13.60
CA GLU A 34 2.94 -10.32 -13.44
C GLU A 34 3.34 -10.46 -11.96
N ILE A 35 3.10 -9.41 -11.16
CA ILE A 35 3.47 -9.41 -9.74
C ILE A 35 2.61 -10.40 -8.96
N VAL A 36 1.28 -10.26 -8.99
CA VAL A 36 0.36 -10.97 -8.10
C VAL A 36 0.15 -12.41 -8.54
N ASN A 37 -0.19 -12.63 -9.81
CA ASN A 37 -0.59 -13.95 -10.28
C ASN A 37 0.59 -14.84 -10.65
N LYS A 38 1.76 -14.28 -10.98
CA LYS A 38 2.95 -15.08 -11.33
C LYS A 38 4.00 -15.07 -10.23
N GLN A 39 4.55 -13.91 -9.88
CA GLN A 39 5.69 -13.84 -8.96
C GLN A 39 5.30 -14.19 -7.52
N ILE A 40 4.24 -13.59 -6.96
CA ILE A 40 3.79 -13.88 -5.60
C ILE A 40 3.31 -15.34 -5.49
N THR A 41 2.58 -15.85 -6.48
CA THR A 41 2.18 -17.26 -6.51
C THR A 41 3.37 -18.21 -6.50
N ASN A 42 4.48 -17.86 -7.17
CA ASN A 42 5.70 -18.65 -7.11
C ASN A 42 6.37 -18.59 -5.73
N ILE A 43 6.43 -17.40 -5.12
CA ILE A 43 6.90 -17.22 -3.73
C ILE A 43 6.05 -18.07 -2.76
N GLU A 44 4.72 -18.07 -2.89
CA GLU A 44 3.83 -18.91 -2.07
C GLU A 44 4.15 -20.42 -2.20
N LYS A 45 4.44 -20.89 -3.43
CA LYS A 45 4.85 -22.29 -3.69
C LYS A 45 6.21 -22.61 -3.06
N ASP A 46 7.16 -21.70 -3.18
CA ASP A 46 8.51 -21.91 -2.64
C ASP A 46 8.50 -21.88 -1.12
N CYS A 47 7.73 -20.98 -0.52
CA CYS A 47 7.58 -20.90 0.93
C CYS A 47 6.93 -22.14 1.56
N LYS A 48 6.09 -22.89 0.82
CA LYS A 48 5.52 -24.19 1.30
C LYS A 48 6.57 -25.27 1.55
N LYS A 49 7.80 -25.09 1.06
CA LYS A 49 8.92 -26.03 1.27
C LYS A 49 9.55 -25.91 2.65
N PHE A 50 9.42 -24.76 3.31
CA PHE A 50 9.94 -24.54 4.66
C PHE A 50 9.14 -25.35 5.70
N LYS A 51 9.86 -26.06 6.59
CA LYS A 51 9.26 -26.92 7.61
C LYS A 51 9.66 -26.53 9.04
N ASP A 52 10.80 -25.87 9.18
CA ASP A 52 11.34 -25.52 10.48
C ASP A 52 10.81 -24.15 10.93
N ALA A 53 9.89 -24.17 11.89
CA ALA A 53 9.35 -22.95 12.45
C ALA A 53 10.23 -22.44 13.61
N ILE A 54 10.34 -21.11 13.71
CA ILE A 54 10.87 -20.44 14.89
C ILE A 54 9.81 -19.46 15.43
N ILE A 55 9.95 -19.13 16.71
CA ILE A 55 9.16 -18.03 17.28
C ILE A 55 9.88 -16.71 17.00
N TYR A 56 9.17 -15.80 16.33
CA TYR A 56 9.65 -14.46 16.01
C TYR A 56 8.68 -13.42 16.57
N PHE A 57 9.09 -12.73 17.64
CA PHE A 57 8.23 -11.81 18.40
C PHE A 57 6.86 -12.42 18.78
N GLY A 58 6.86 -13.64 19.31
CA GLY A 58 5.65 -14.35 19.68
C GLY A 58 4.83 -14.92 18.51
N ASN A 59 5.29 -14.77 17.27
CA ASN A 59 4.65 -15.25 16.05
C ASN A 59 5.41 -16.43 15.45
N GLY A 60 4.71 -17.27 14.66
CA GLY A 60 5.33 -18.41 13.99
C GLY A 60 5.98 -18.01 12.67
N TYR A 61 7.28 -18.13 12.54
CA TYR A 61 8.00 -17.87 11.29
C TYR A 61 8.61 -19.13 10.72
N MET A 62 8.45 -19.32 9.43
CA MET A 62 9.10 -20.38 8.63
C MET A 62 9.70 -19.76 7.37
N GLY A 63 11.04 -19.82 7.21
CA GLY A 63 11.69 -19.22 6.05
C GLY A 63 13.19 -19.03 6.22
N GLU A 64 13.75 -18.30 5.26
CA GLU A 64 15.15 -17.92 5.23
C GLU A 64 15.48 -16.95 6.36
N LYS A 65 16.71 -17.00 6.87
CA LYS A 65 17.17 -16.22 8.01
C LYS A 65 18.58 -15.70 7.76
N ASN A 66 18.86 -14.50 8.25
CA ASN A 66 20.23 -14.00 8.29
C ASN A 66 21.07 -14.68 9.38
N LYS A 67 22.35 -14.33 9.46
CA LYS A 67 23.31 -14.87 10.45
C LYS A 67 22.91 -14.65 11.92
N HIS A 68 22.01 -13.69 12.19
CA HIS A 68 21.48 -13.42 13.53
C HIS A 68 20.23 -14.22 13.88
N GLY A 69 19.65 -14.95 12.89
CA GLY A 69 18.41 -15.73 13.03
C GLY A 69 17.13 -14.95 12.75
N MET A 70 17.24 -13.71 12.23
CA MET A 70 16.08 -12.90 11.84
C MET A 70 15.58 -13.31 10.45
N PRO A 71 14.26 -13.17 10.17
CA PRO A 71 13.72 -13.32 8.82
C PRO A 71 14.50 -12.50 7.79
N ASP A 72 14.98 -13.13 6.72
CA ASP A 72 15.72 -12.48 5.64
C ASP A 72 15.69 -13.37 4.39
N GLY A 73 15.19 -12.88 3.27
CA GLY A 73 14.85 -13.69 2.11
C GLY A 73 13.37 -14.10 2.11
N MET A 74 13.03 -15.29 1.63
CA MET A 74 11.64 -15.75 1.52
C MET A 74 11.14 -16.46 2.77
N GLY A 75 9.87 -16.26 3.13
CA GLY A 75 9.28 -16.92 4.28
C GLY A 75 7.79 -16.67 4.49
N ASN A 76 7.27 -17.37 5.50
CA ASN A 76 5.91 -17.27 6.00
C ASN A 76 5.93 -16.77 7.44
N LEU A 77 5.08 -15.81 7.78
CA LEU A 77 4.90 -15.31 9.14
C LEU A 77 3.41 -15.40 9.52
N LEU A 78 3.11 -16.20 10.54
CA LEU A 78 1.77 -16.33 11.12
C LEU A 78 1.70 -15.48 12.39
N PHE A 79 0.79 -14.54 12.43
CA PHE A 79 0.51 -13.70 13.60
C PHE A 79 -0.47 -14.42 14.53
N HIS A 80 0.00 -14.98 15.64
CA HIS A 80 -0.82 -15.82 16.51
C HIS A 80 -2.01 -15.09 17.14
N ALA A 81 -1.91 -13.79 17.37
CA ALA A 81 -2.98 -13.01 17.99
C ALA A 81 -4.17 -12.73 17.07
N SER A 82 -3.92 -12.56 15.77
CA SER A 82 -4.95 -12.22 14.76
C SER A 82 -5.23 -13.34 13.77
N GLU A 83 -4.41 -14.41 13.79
CA GLU A 83 -4.40 -15.47 12.78
C GLU A 83 -4.07 -14.97 11.37
N ASP A 84 -3.75 -13.69 11.21
CA ASP A 84 -3.29 -13.13 9.95
C ASP A 84 -1.98 -13.79 9.53
N PHE A 85 -1.71 -13.79 8.25
CA PHE A 85 -0.43 -14.31 7.79
C PHE A 85 0.15 -13.51 6.62
N TYR A 86 1.48 -13.48 6.58
CA TYR A 86 2.23 -12.92 5.49
C TYR A 86 3.08 -14.00 4.83
N VAL A 87 3.06 -14.03 3.50
CA VAL A 87 3.93 -14.86 2.66
C VAL A 87 4.67 -13.93 1.72
N GLY A 88 6.01 -13.94 1.76
CA GLY A 88 6.76 -13.01 0.93
C GLY A 88 8.23 -12.90 1.30
N GLN A 89 8.82 -11.83 0.81
CA GLN A 89 10.22 -11.50 1.04
C GLN A 89 10.39 -10.68 2.31
N PHE A 90 11.51 -10.88 2.98
CA PHE A 90 11.93 -10.18 4.19
C PHE A 90 13.30 -9.56 4.00
N ASN A 91 13.56 -8.50 4.74
CA ASN A 91 14.87 -7.87 4.84
C ASN A 91 15.14 -7.48 6.29
N ASN A 92 16.03 -8.23 6.97
CA ASN A 92 16.37 -8.04 8.37
C ASN A 92 15.15 -7.94 9.30
N GLY A 93 14.22 -8.89 9.19
CA GLY A 93 13.02 -9.00 10.02
C GLY A 93 11.82 -8.19 9.54
N LEU A 94 11.96 -7.33 8.54
CA LEU A 94 10.89 -6.49 7.99
C LEU A 94 10.34 -7.10 6.70
N LYS A 95 9.02 -7.04 6.49
CA LYS A 95 8.41 -7.36 5.18
C LYS A 95 8.99 -6.41 4.14
N HIS A 96 9.46 -6.94 3.02
CA HIS A 96 10.14 -6.18 1.98
C HIS A 96 10.04 -6.88 0.63
N GLY A 97 10.18 -6.13 -0.50
CA GLY A 97 10.05 -6.73 -1.82
C GLY A 97 8.64 -7.21 -2.11
N LEU A 98 8.46 -8.41 -2.64
CA LEU A 98 7.15 -8.94 -3.02
C LEU A 98 6.55 -9.82 -1.92
N GLY A 99 5.24 -9.67 -1.69
CA GLY A 99 4.54 -10.52 -0.73
C GLY A 99 3.03 -10.28 -0.68
N LYS A 100 2.37 -11.20 0.02
CA LYS A 100 0.93 -11.17 0.27
C LYS A 100 0.66 -11.25 1.76
N TYR A 101 -0.11 -10.31 2.24
CA TYR A 101 -0.65 -10.29 3.60
C TYR A 101 -2.14 -10.62 3.54
N THR A 102 -2.57 -11.58 4.32
CA THR A 102 -3.97 -12.02 4.39
C THR A 102 -4.51 -11.75 5.78
N TYR A 103 -5.65 -11.04 5.85
CA TYR A 103 -6.31 -10.66 7.09
C TYR A 103 -7.33 -11.72 7.47
N MET A 104 -7.06 -12.50 8.49
CA MET A 104 -8.00 -13.54 8.98
C MET A 104 -8.94 -12.97 10.04
N SER A 105 -8.44 -12.08 10.89
CA SER A 105 -9.19 -11.49 12.01
C SER A 105 -10.23 -10.44 11.61
N GLY A 106 -10.07 -9.82 10.45
CA GLY A 106 -10.98 -8.77 9.96
C GLY A 106 -11.96 -9.19 8.87
N GLY A 107 -11.79 -10.40 8.33
CA GLY A 107 -12.37 -10.79 7.06
C GLY A 107 -13.58 -11.70 7.10
N GLY A 108 -14.03 -12.05 8.23
CA GLY A 108 -15.17 -12.95 8.35
C GLY A 108 -16.40 -12.27 8.91
N SER A 109 -16.87 -11.18 8.31
CA SER A 109 -18.29 -10.91 8.47
C SER A 109 -19.03 -12.14 7.95
N ALA A 110 -20.00 -12.65 8.73
CA ALA A 110 -20.87 -13.74 8.27
C ALA A 110 -21.55 -13.41 6.93
N HIS A 111 -21.39 -12.19 6.45
CA HIS A 111 -21.92 -11.62 5.23
C HIS A 111 -20.98 -11.72 4.01
N HIS A 112 -19.66 -12.00 4.19
CA HIS A 112 -18.70 -12.16 3.09
C HIS A 112 -17.94 -13.49 3.14
N PRO A 113 -18.60 -14.65 3.02
CA PRO A 113 -17.96 -15.95 3.19
C PRO A 113 -16.96 -16.30 2.09
N PHE A 114 -16.90 -15.54 0.99
CA PHE A 114 -16.13 -15.89 -0.20
C PHE A 114 -14.90 -14.99 -0.46
N SER A 115 -14.73 -13.90 0.29
CA SER A 115 -13.64 -12.95 0.02
C SER A 115 -12.86 -12.61 1.28
N ILE A 116 -11.73 -13.27 1.46
CA ILE A 116 -10.77 -12.96 2.54
C ILE A 116 -9.99 -11.71 2.14
N PRO A 117 -9.99 -10.62 2.95
CA PRO A 117 -9.24 -9.43 2.66
C PRO A 117 -7.73 -9.72 2.55
N TYR A 118 -7.06 -9.07 1.61
CA TYR A 118 -5.62 -9.21 1.46
C TYR A 118 -5.00 -7.99 0.79
N TYR A 119 -3.70 -7.82 1.03
CA TYR A 119 -2.83 -7.01 0.18
C TYR A 119 -1.81 -7.92 -0.49
N ALA A 120 -1.66 -7.79 -1.81
CA ALA A 120 -0.64 -8.50 -2.59
C ALA A 120 0.09 -7.51 -3.49
N GLY A 121 1.41 -7.40 -3.36
CA GLY A 121 2.20 -6.41 -4.08
C GLY A 121 3.58 -6.19 -3.49
N GLU A 122 4.10 -5.00 -3.72
CA GLU A 122 5.41 -4.57 -3.24
C GLU A 122 5.33 -4.06 -1.80
N TRP A 123 6.38 -4.35 -1.05
CA TRP A 123 6.54 -4.02 0.37
C TRP A 123 7.83 -3.28 0.62
N PHE A 124 7.79 -2.33 1.51
CA PHE A 124 8.95 -1.58 1.93
C PHE A 124 8.95 -1.35 3.44
N ALA A 125 9.86 -2.04 4.15
CA ALA A 125 10.06 -1.90 5.58
C ALA A 125 8.73 -2.00 6.39
N ASP A 126 8.00 -3.13 6.20
CA ASP A 126 6.69 -3.48 6.78
C ASP A 126 5.48 -2.72 6.23
N SER A 127 5.65 -1.73 5.36
CA SER A 127 4.55 -0.96 4.78
C SER A 127 4.24 -1.39 3.35
N TYR A 128 2.98 -1.25 2.92
CA TYR A 128 2.61 -1.33 1.49
C TYR A 128 3.32 -0.23 0.73
N HIS A 129 3.96 -0.59 -0.37
CA HIS A 129 4.71 0.35 -1.17
C HIS A 129 4.72 -0.10 -2.63
N GLY A 130 4.99 0.84 -3.57
CA GLY A 130 5.02 0.49 -4.97
C GLY A 130 3.67 -0.03 -5.48
N LEU A 131 3.68 -0.97 -6.40
CA LEU A 131 2.49 -1.48 -7.06
C LEU A 131 1.87 -2.64 -6.28
N GLY A 132 0.56 -2.59 -6.07
CA GLY A 132 -0.15 -3.64 -5.33
C GLY A 132 -1.65 -3.66 -5.56
N LYS A 133 -2.22 -4.80 -5.20
CA LYS A 133 -3.67 -5.06 -5.18
C LYS A 133 -4.12 -5.24 -3.74
N HIS A 134 -5.08 -4.42 -3.33
CA HIS A 134 -5.65 -4.44 -1.99
C HIS A 134 -7.14 -4.74 -2.08
N LEU A 135 -7.55 -5.89 -1.57
CA LEU A 135 -8.93 -6.30 -1.43
C LEU A 135 -9.36 -6.05 0.01
N ILE A 136 -10.42 -5.28 0.18
CA ILE A 136 -10.96 -4.86 1.47
C ILE A 136 -12.45 -5.25 1.52
N THR A 137 -12.89 -5.76 2.66
CA THR A 137 -14.31 -6.04 2.92
C THR A 137 -14.79 -5.14 4.04
N GLU A 138 -15.83 -4.34 3.80
CA GLU A 138 -16.45 -3.49 4.81
C GLU A 138 -17.97 -3.67 4.76
N TYR A 139 -18.56 -4.12 5.88
CA TYR A 139 -20.00 -4.42 6.00
C TYR A 139 -20.48 -5.32 4.84
N GLU A 140 -21.30 -4.79 3.94
CA GLU A 140 -21.87 -5.49 2.78
C GLU A 140 -21.20 -5.08 1.46
N SER A 141 -20.02 -4.45 1.51
CA SER A 141 -19.31 -3.98 0.34
C SER A 141 -17.94 -4.63 0.22
N LEU A 142 -17.63 -5.04 -0.99
CA LEU A 142 -16.28 -5.45 -1.38
C LEU A 142 -15.62 -4.31 -2.14
N MET A 143 -14.38 -3.99 -1.77
CA MET A 143 -13.60 -2.94 -2.40
C MET A 143 -12.26 -3.50 -2.87
N ILE A 144 -11.87 -3.13 -4.07
CA ILE A 144 -10.58 -3.50 -4.66
C ILE A 144 -9.86 -2.22 -5.08
N TYR A 145 -8.65 -2.04 -4.58
CA TYR A 145 -7.74 -1.03 -5.11
C TYR A 145 -6.57 -1.72 -5.83
N GLU A 146 -6.31 -1.29 -7.04
CA GLU A 146 -5.24 -1.76 -7.92
C GLU A 146 -4.43 -0.55 -8.37
N GLY A 147 -3.20 -0.39 -7.83
CA GLY A 147 -2.40 0.81 -8.10
C GLY A 147 -1.22 0.96 -7.17
N THR A 148 -0.64 2.15 -7.18
CA THR A 148 0.54 2.46 -6.38
C THR A 148 0.20 2.81 -4.93
N HIS A 149 1.09 2.43 -4.03
CA HIS A 149 1.04 2.72 -2.60
C HIS A 149 2.33 3.37 -2.14
N THR A 150 2.24 4.22 -1.13
CA THR A 150 3.41 4.78 -0.44
C THR A 150 3.11 4.80 1.06
N HIS A 151 3.88 4.02 1.85
CA HIS A 151 3.72 3.93 3.31
C HIS A 151 2.27 3.66 3.76
N ASP A 152 1.69 2.56 3.25
CA ASP A 152 0.34 2.07 3.50
C ASP A 152 -0.80 2.94 2.90
N LYS A 153 -0.48 4.05 2.26
CA LYS A 153 -1.46 4.95 1.65
C LYS A 153 -1.55 4.72 0.14
N LYS A 154 -2.77 4.77 -0.38
CA LYS A 154 -3.01 4.77 -1.83
C LYS A 154 -2.52 6.10 -2.40
N THR A 155 -1.54 6.07 -3.29
CA THR A 155 -0.93 7.26 -3.92
C THR A 155 -0.61 6.96 -5.38
N GLY A 156 -0.52 8.03 -6.20
CA GLY A 156 -0.22 7.84 -7.62
C GLY A 156 -1.39 7.28 -8.42
N PHE A 157 -1.09 6.70 -9.58
CA PHE A 157 -2.13 6.20 -10.46
C PHE A 157 -2.65 4.83 -10.02
N GLY A 158 -3.98 4.67 -10.10
CA GLY A 158 -4.64 3.41 -9.73
C GLY A 158 -6.11 3.36 -10.10
N THR A 159 -6.72 2.22 -9.82
CA THR A 159 -8.13 1.95 -9.99
C THR A 159 -8.72 1.51 -8.65
N TYR A 160 -9.81 2.13 -8.25
CA TYR A 160 -10.61 1.72 -7.10
C TYR A 160 -11.95 1.22 -7.59
N LYS A 161 -12.35 0.02 -7.16
CA LYS A 161 -13.63 -0.62 -7.50
C LYS A 161 -14.41 -0.91 -6.24
N ARG A 162 -15.71 -0.63 -6.26
CA ARG A 162 -16.63 -0.97 -5.19
C ARG A 162 -17.78 -1.82 -5.73
N PHE A 163 -18.08 -2.90 -5.03
CA PHE A 163 -19.17 -3.82 -5.29
C PHE A 163 -20.12 -3.76 -4.09
N ASN A 164 -21.40 -3.50 -4.32
CA ASN A 164 -22.43 -3.43 -3.26
C ASN A 164 -22.91 -4.82 -2.79
N ASN A 165 -22.51 -5.88 -3.51
CA ASN A 165 -22.78 -7.26 -3.17
C ASN A 165 -21.47 -8.05 -3.21
N ASP A 166 -21.41 -9.18 -2.50
CA ASP A 166 -20.23 -10.05 -2.37
C ASP A 166 -19.77 -10.72 -3.67
N ASP A 167 -20.50 -10.53 -4.74
CA ASP A 167 -20.30 -11.23 -5.99
C ASP A 167 -19.43 -10.40 -6.93
N VAL A 168 -18.12 -10.70 -6.92
CA VAL A 168 -17.14 -10.10 -7.83
C VAL A 168 -17.38 -10.48 -9.29
N ASP A 169 -18.18 -11.52 -9.55
CA ASP A 169 -18.55 -11.93 -10.91
C ASP A 169 -19.68 -11.05 -11.46
N LYS A 170 -20.30 -10.21 -10.61
CA LYS A 170 -21.23 -9.17 -11.03
C LYS A 170 -20.51 -7.88 -11.41
N PHE A 171 -21.29 -6.94 -11.90
CA PHE A 171 -20.77 -5.64 -12.31
C PHE A 171 -20.29 -4.82 -11.11
N CYS A 172 -19.12 -4.20 -11.25
CA CYS A 172 -18.62 -3.20 -10.32
C CYS A 172 -19.58 -2.00 -10.30
N ASN A 173 -20.13 -1.68 -9.13
CA ASN A 173 -21.08 -0.57 -8.99
C ASN A 173 -20.42 0.80 -9.13
N THR A 174 -19.22 0.96 -8.57
CA THR A 174 -18.45 2.20 -8.71
C THR A 174 -17.01 1.88 -9.05
N GLU A 175 -16.50 2.47 -10.12
CA GLU A 175 -15.09 2.40 -10.50
C GLU A 175 -14.52 3.80 -10.61
N LEU A 176 -13.41 4.06 -9.91
CA LEU A 176 -12.63 5.29 -9.98
C LEU A 176 -11.27 4.98 -10.59
N ILE A 177 -10.89 5.71 -11.63
CA ILE A 177 -9.62 5.54 -12.33
C ILE A 177 -8.91 6.88 -12.40
N GLY A 178 -7.67 6.95 -11.93
CA GLY A 178 -6.89 8.17 -11.97
C GLY A 178 -5.86 8.24 -10.87
N TYR A 179 -5.53 9.45 -10.45
CA TYR A 179 -4.53 9.66 -9.42
C TYR A 179 -5.17 9.73 -8.03
N PHE A 180 -4.49 9.12 -7.06
CA PHE A 180 -4.88 9.11 -5.66
C PHE A 180 -3.82 9.83 -4.83
N LEU A 181 -4.26 10.54 -3.80
CA LEU A 181 -3.43 11.14 -2.79
C LEU A 181 -4.03 10.83 -1.42
N ASP A 182 -3.24 10.20 -0.56
CA ASP A 182 -3.65 9.80 0.80
C ASP A 182 -4.97 9.00 0.84
N GLY A 183 -5.18 8.15 -0.16
CA GLY A 183 -6.37 7.30 -0.29
C GLY A 183 -7.58 7.93 -0.97
N GLN A 184 -7.53 9.21 -1.30
CA GLN A 184 -8.62 9.94 -1.96
C GLN A 184 -8.29 10.22 -3.43
N GLY A 185 -9.33 10.31 -4.28
CA GLY A 185 -9.17 10.75 -5.67
C GLY A 185 -8.61 12.16 -5.74
N PHE A 186 -7.66 12.40 -6.63
CA PHE A 186 -6.93 13.67 -6.70
C PHE A 186 -6.97 14.28 -8.10
N LYS A 187 -7.38 15.55 -8.18
CA LYS A 187 -7.51 16.34 -9.40
C LYS A 187 -8.39 15.68 -10.45
N LEU A 188 -7.83 14.90 -11.35
CA LEU A 188 -8.54 14.33 -12.48
C LEU A 188 -8.81 12.85 -12.27
N MET A 189 -10.08 12.46 -12.39
CA MET A 189 -10.54 11.08 -12.20
C MET A 189 -11.59 10.73 -13.26
N ILE A 190 -11.60 9.45 -13.66
CA ILE A 190 -12.74 8.84 -14.32
C ILE A 190 -13.56 8.15 -13.22
N GLU A 191 -14.86 8.42 -13.21
CA GLU A 191 -15.82 7.77 -12.34
C GLU A 191 -16.89 7.08 -13.20
N ILE A 192 -17.10 5.79 -12.95
CA ILE A 192 -18.09 4.98 -13.64
C ILE A 192 -19.02 4.39 -12.58
N ASN A 193 -20.31 4.75 -12.66
CA ASN A 193 -21.34 4.27 -11.75
C ASN A 193 -22.34 3.41 -12.50
N ARG A 194 -22.53 2.14 -12.05
CA ARG A 194 -23.41 1.17 -12.64
C ARG A 194 -24.48 0.74 -11.65
N ASP A 195 -25.67 0.43 -12.16
CA ASP A 195 -26.69 -0.29 -11.42
C ASP A 195 -26.38 -1.79 -11.32
N ASP A 196 -27.22 -2.54 -10.62
CA ASP A 196 -27.05 -3.99 -10.42
C ASP A 196 -27.21 -4.81 -11.72
N ASN A 197 -27.66 -4.20 -12.81
CA ASN A 197 -27.73 -4.80 -14.14
C ASN A 197 -26.53 -4.44 -15.02
N GLY A 198 -25.57 -3.66 -14.49
CA GLY A 198 -24.38 -3.22 -15.18
C GLY A 198 -24.58 -2.00 -16.08
N SER A 199 -25.76 -1.39 -16.11
CA SER A 199 -26.03 -0.17 -16.87
C SER A 199 -25.58 1.08 -16.12
N LEU A 200 -25.23 2.14 -16.84
CA LEU A 200 -24.89 3.42 -16.20
C LEU A 200 -26.09 3.96 -15.42
N THR A 201 -25.86 4.41 -14.19
CA THR A 201 -26.92 4.97 -13.36
C THR A 201 -27.31 6.35 -13.83
N LYS A 202 -28.62 6.66 -13.79
CA LYS A 202 -29.13 8.00 -14.11
C LYS A 202 -28.95 9.00 -12.96
N ASN A 203 -28.91 8.50 -11.73
CA ASN A 203 -28.88 9.32 -10.53
C ASN A 203 -27.45 9.76 -10.15
N THR A 204 -26.44 8.97 -10.53
CA THR A 204 -25.03 9.26 -10.27
C THR A 204 -24.32 9.24 -11.62
N PRO A 205 -24.02 10.42 -12.20
CA PRO A 205 -23.44 10.48 -13.53
C PRO A 205 -22.04 9.87 -13.56
N SER A 206 -21.76 9.16 -14.64
CA SER A 206 -20.42 8.66 -14.99
C SER A 206 -19.72 9.63 -15.90
N GLY A 207 -18.39 9.75 -15.79
CA GLY A 207 -17.65 10.67 -16.64
C GLY A 207 -16.24 10.93 -16.18
N PHE A 208 -15.68 11.97 -16.74
CA PHE A 208 -14.39 12.52 -16.36
C PHE A 208 -14.60 13.78 -15.52
N PHE A 209 -14.00 13.80 -14.32
CA PHE A 209 -14.24 14.79 -13.30
C PHE A 209 -12.93 15.42 -12.81
N GLU A 210 -13.00 16.69 -12.42
CA GLU A 210 -11.99 17.36 -11.59
C GLU A 210 -12.40 17.28 -10.12
N TYR A 211 -11.54 16.71 -9.29
CA TYR A 211 -11.70 16.60 -7.83
C TYR A 211 -10.91 17.69 -7.12
N ASP A 212 -11.58 18.46 -6.28
CA ASP A 212 -11.01 19.47 -5.40
C ASP A 212 -11.00 18.92 -3.96
N LEU A 213 -9.84 18.43 -3.50
CA LEU A 213 -9.72 17.85 -2.16
C LEU A 213 -9.88 18.88 -1.04
N GLU A 214 -9.51 20.14 -1.28
CA GLU A 214 -9.64 21.20 -0.26
C GLU A 214 -11.11 21.54 0.01
N LYS A 215 -11.94 21.51 -1.02
CA LYS A 215 -13.37 21.79 -0.91
C LYS A 215 -14.24 20.55 -0.74
N GLY A 216 -13.70 19.35 -1.01
CA GLY A 216 -14.48 18.12 -1.06
C GLY A 216 -15.49 18.08 -2.22
N GLU A 217 -15.26 18.85 -3.28
CA GLU A 217 -16.16 18.99 -4.43
C GLU A 217 -15.62 18.26 -5.66
N LYS A 218 -16.53 17.77 -6.51
CA LYS A 218 -16.19 17.27 -7.84
C LYS A 218 -16.96 18.04 -8.91
N THR A 219 -16.28 18.37 -10.00
CA THR A 219 -16.85 19.09 -11.15
C THR A 219 -16.77 18.21 -12.38
N PRO A 220 -17.88 17.96 -13.10
CA PRO A 220 -17.84 17.19 -14.35
C PRO A 220 -17.14 17.99 -15.44
N LEU A 221 -16.24 17.32 -16.18
CA LEU A 221 -15.57 17.86 -17.36
C LEU A 221 -16.13 17.22 -18.63
N LEU A 222 -16.38 15.90 -18.60
CA LEU A 222 -16.99 15.14 -19.69
C LEU A 222 -17.90 14.07 -19.07
N LEU A 223 -19.18 14.01 -19.45
CA LEU A 223 -20.10 12.99 -18.99
C LEU A 223 -20.25 11.88 -20.04
N PHE A 224 -20.32 10.64 -19.59
CA PHE A 224 -20.58 9.47 -20.42
C PHE A 224 -22.09 9.21 -20.51
N ASN A 225 -22.60 9.08 -21.74
CA ASN A 225 -24.01 8.77 -21.97
C ASN A 225 -24.26 7.27 -22.10
N GLU A 226 -23.24 6.49 -22.43
CA GLU A 226 -23.29 5.03 -22.62
C GLU A 226 -22.01 4.40 -22.08
N ILE A 227 -22.07 3.15 -21.59
CA ILE A 227 -20.93 2.37 -21.12
C ILE A 227 -19.83 2.27 -22.17
N ASP A 228 -20.23 2.03 -23.41
CA ASP A 228 -19.32 1.86 -24.54
C ASP A 228 -18.47 3.09 -24.85
N GLU A 229 -18.82 4.28 -24.35
CA GLU A 229 -18.00 5.49 -24.57
C GLU A 229 -16.63 5.40 -23.91
N TRP A 230 -16.56 4.77 -22.73
CA TRP A 230 -15.30 4.46 -22.06
C TRP A 230 -14.52 3.36 -22.79
N GLU A 231 -15.22 2.35 -23.29
CA GLU A 231 -14.63 1.17 -23.94
C GLU A 231 -14.34 1.38 -25.42
N LYS A 232 -15.00 2.36 -26.07
CA LYS A 232 -14.74 2.69 -27.49
C LYS A 232 -13.25 2.96 -27.68
N LYS A 233 -12.68 2.27 -28.66
CA LYS A 233 -11.34 2.52 -29.18
C LYS A 233 -11.33 3.93 -29.79
N ILE A 234 -11.04 4.92 -28.97
CA ILE A 234 -10.68 6.24 -29.45
C ILE A 234 -9.25 6.07 -29.98
N GLU A 235 -9.03 6.29 -31.30
CA GLU A 235 -7.67 6.31 -31.84
C GLU A 235 -6.87 7.40 -31.10
N PRO A 236 -5.64 7.09 -30.62
CA PRO A 236 -4.84 8.07 -29.90
C PRO A 236 -4.54 9.24 -30.82
N LYS A 237 -5.25 10.34 -30.63
CA LYS A 237 -4.83 11.62 -31.20
C LYS A 237 -3.58 12.04 -30.43
N LYS A 238 -2.50 12.31 -31.18
CA LYS A 238 -1.29 12.85 -30.61
C LYS A 238 -1.66 14.12 -29.83
N MET A 239 -1.44 14.09 -28.49
CA MET A 239 -1.75 15.23 -27.64
C MET A 239 -0.91 16.42 -28.10
N ASP A 240 -1.53 17.57 -28.34
CA ASP A 240 -0.82 18.79 -28.68
C ASP A 240 0.16 19.14 -27.53
N LYS A 241 1.30 19.72 -27.89
CA LYS A 241 2.34 20.08 -26.93
C LYS A 241 1.82 21.04 -25.87
N GLU A 242 0.97 22.00 -26.23
CA GLU A 242 0.35 22.94 -25.28
C GLU A 242 -0.55 22.20 -24.27
N LEU A 243 -1.31 21.20 -24.71
CA LEU A 243 -2.17 20.39 -23.84
C LEU A 243 -1.35 19.50 -22.92
N LEU A 244 -0.22 18.95 -23.41
CA LEU A 244 0.72 18.18 -22.61
C LEU A 244 1.40 19.06 -21.55
N ASP A 245 1.73 20.30 -21.88
CA ASP A 245 2.33 21.27 -20.95
C ASP A 245 1.33 21.67 -19.85
N ILE A 246 0.06 21.91 -20.19
CA ILE A 246 -1.03 22.17 -19.22
C ILE A 246 -1.20 20.95 -18.28
N PHE A 247 -1.15 19.74 -18.84
CA PHE A 247 -1.20 18.51 -18.07
C PHE A 247 -0.02 18.40 -17.09
N ASN A 248 1.19 18.51 -17.61
CA ASN A 248 2.41 18.42 -16.82
C ASN A 248 2.44 19.48 -15.71
N ASP A 249 2.01 20.72 -16.00
CA ASP A 249 1.95 21.79 -14.99
C ASP A 249 0.87 21.53 -13.93
N SER A 250 -0.28 20.97 -14.31
CA SER A 250 -1.33 20.57 -13.35
C SER A 250 -0.90 19.43 -12.44
N TYR A 251 -0.02 18.54 -12.89
CA TYR A 251 0.50 17.41 -12.15
C TYR A 251 1.92 17.61 -11.60
N LYS A 252 2.62 18.68 -11.99
CA LYS A 252 3.97 19.00 -11.48
C LYS A 252 4.02 19.08 -9.95
N GLU A 253 3.01 19.67 -9.34
CA GLU A 253 2.86 19.69 -7.89
C GLU A 253 2.70 18.29 -7.32
N PHE A 254 1.95 17.40 -7.99
CA PHE A 254 1.75 16.02 -7.57
C PHE A 254 3.05 15.21 -7.60
N PHE A 255 3.82 15.31 -8.68
CA PHE A 255 5.13 14.64 -8.80
C PHE A 255 6.20 15.23 -7.87
N ASN A 256 6.05 16.51 -7.47
CA ASN A 256 6.90 17.16 -6.48
C ASN A 256 6.42 16.95 -5.04
N LEU A 257 5.18 16.44 -4.84
CA LEU A 257 4.60 16.11 -3.53
C LEU A 257 5.01 14.72 -3.03
N ASP A 258 5.99 14.04 -3.66
CA ASP A 258 6.55 12.84 -3.03
C ASP A 258 7.33 13.28 -1.78
N PRO A 259 6.73 13.22 -0.57
CA PRO A 259 7.39 13.61 0.67
C PRO A 259 8.55 12.68 1.00
N PHE A 260 8.68 11.58 0.21
CA PHE A 260 9.63 10.51 0.45
C PHE A 260 10.75 10.53 -0.59
N THR A 261 11.64 11.53 -0.49
CA THR A 261 12.89 11.50 -1.24
C THR A 261 13.60 10.17 -0.99
N LYS A 262 14.42 9.71 -1.93
CA LYS A 262 15.22 8.49 -1.76
C LYS A 262 16.01 8.51 -0.44
N GLU A 263 16.52 9.67 -0.05
CA GLU A 263 17.24 9.86 1.22
C GLU A 263 16.35 9.65 2.45
N PHE A 264 15.09 10.11 2.41
CA PHE A 264 14.12 9.88 3.49
C PHE A 264 13.77 8.40 3.58
N SER A 265 13.54 7.75 2.45
CA SER A 265 13.25 6.32 2.36
C SER A 265 14.42 5.48 2.88
N ASP A 266 15.66 5.78 2.46
CA ASP A 266 16.86 5.09 2.93
C ASP A 266 17.07 5.27 4.44
N LEU A 267 16.81 6.48 4.96
CA LEU A 267 16.89 6.77 6.39
C LEU A 267 15.80 6.00 7.17
N THR A 268 14.57 5.97 6.66
CA THR A 268 13.47 5.22 7.27
C THR A 268 13.80 3.73 7.38
N ILE A 269 14.32 3.11 6.30
CA ILE A 269 14.78 1.72 6.33
C ILE A 269 15.84 1.54 7.41
N LYS A 270 16.85 2.41 7.43
CA LYS A 270 17.96 2.31 8.39
C LYS A 270 17.45 2.36 9.82
N VAL A 271 16.57 3.30 10.14
CA VAL A 271 16.01 3.48 11.48
C VAL A 271 15.15 2.28 11.87
N LYS A 272 14.23 1.84 11.00
CA LYS A 272 13.41 0.65 11.25
C LYS A 272 14.26 -0.62 11.47
N LYS A 273 15.27 -0.86 10.63
CA LYS A 273 16.20 -2.00 10.82
C LYS A 273 16.92 -1.94 12.15
N ASN A 274 17.37 -0.76 12.56
CA ASN A 274 18.06 -0.58 13.84
C ASN A 274 17.16 -0.87 15.04
N VAL A 275 15.91 -0.40 15.00
CA VAL A 275 14.91 -0.71 16.05
C VAL A 275 14.61 -2.19 16.07
N MET A 276 14.35 -2.81 14.93
CA MET A 276 14.04 -4.24 14.84
C MET A 276 15.18 -5.12 15.34
N GLN A 277 16.44 -4.78 14.98
CA GLN A 277 17.60 -5.50 15.51
C GLN A 277 17.69 -5.38 17.05
N LEU A 278 17.52 -4.17 17.58
CA LEU A 278 17.56 -3.95 19.02
C LEU A 278 16.43 -4.71 19.74
N MET A 279 15.22 -4.70 19.20
CA MET A 279 14.08 -5.48 19.72
C MET A 279 14.37 -6.98 19.72
N PHE A 280 14.92 -7.49 18.63
CA PHE A 280 15.23 -8.90 18.47
C PHE A 280 16.31 -9.34 19.48
N ASP A 281 17.40 -8.61 19.58
CA ASP A 281 18.49 -8.90 20.51
C ASP A 281 17.99 -8.83 21.96
N THR A 282 17.14 -7.85 22.25
CA THR A 282 16.52 -7.66 23.56
C THR A 282 15.59 -8.85 23.91
N ASN A 283 14.73 -9.27 23.02
CA ASN A 283 13.83 -10.42 23.25
C ASN A 283 14.61 -11.74 23.43
N LYS A 284 15.64 -11.97 22.61
CA LYS A 284 16.50 -13.15 22.74
C LYS A 284 17.22 -13.22 24.08
N TYR A 285 17.58 -12.08 24.63
CA TYR A 285 18.16 -11.98 25.96
C TYR A 285 17.12 -12.25 27.05
N PHE A 286 15.89 -11.76 26.89
CA PHE A 286 14.78 -11.95 27.81
C PHE A 286 14.38 -13.42 27.97
N GLU A 287 14.37 -14.20 26.91
CA GLU A 287 14.10 -15.64 26.97
C GLU A 287 15.02 -16.37 27.99
N LYS A 288 16.20 -15.79 28.25
CA LYS A 288 17.19 -16.33 29.19
C LYS A 288 17.11 -15.70 30.59
N ASN A 289 16.54 -14.50 30.74
CA ASN A 289 16.62 -13.68 31.95
C ASN A 289 15.30 -13.00 32.30
N SER A 290 14.18 -13.74 32.29
CA SER A 290 12.80 -13.22 32.35
C SER A 290 12.39 -12.50 33.68
N GLU A 291 13.21 -12.56 34.71
CA GLU A 291 12.89 -12.00 36.03
C GLU A 291 13.55 -10.63 36.32
N ASP A 292 14.34 -10.08 35.40
CA ASP A 292 15.03 -8.79 35.58
C ASP A 292 14.10 -7.59 35.32
N GLU A 293 13.72 -6.85 36.36
CA GLU A 293 12.87 -5.65 36.25
C GLU A 293 13.47 -4.54 35.39
N ASN A 294 14.78 -4.36 35.40
CA ASN A 294 15.44 -3.33 34.58
C ASN A 294 15.30 -3.67 33.09
N TYR A 295 15.34 -4.96 32.81
CA TYR A 295 15.17 -5.47 31.48
C TYR A 295 13.73 -5.27 30.98
N LEU A 296 12.71 -5.53 31.78
CA LEU A 296 11.30 -5.26 31.42
C LEU A 296 11.07 -3.79 31.12
N LYS A 297 11.66 -2.88 31.91
CA LYS A 297 11.58 -1.43 31.64
C LYS A 297 12.26 -1.06 30.32
N PHE A 298 13.40 -1.68 30.02
CA PHE A 298 14.13 -1.47 28.78
C PHE A 298 13.31 -1.97 27.58
N LEU A 299 12.72 -3.16 27.66
CA LEU A 299 11.86 -3.72 26.61
C LEU A 299 10.63 -2.82 26.31
N GLN A 300 9.98 -2.29 27.37
CA GLN A 300 8.88 -1.34 27.20
C GLN A 300 9.30 -0.08 26.48
N LYS A 301 10.50 0.46 26.77
CA LYS A 301 11.08 1.63 26.12
C LYS A 301 11.33 1.36 24.62
N ILE A 302 11.93 0.22 24.27
CA ILE A 302 12.18 -0.15 22.89
C ILE A 302 10.89 -0.37 22.11
N ASN A 303 9.88 -1.01 22.70
CA ASN A 303 8.55 -1.16 22.10
C ASN A 303 7.88 0.21 21.82
N SER A 304 8.09 1.19 22.72
CA SER A 304 7.61 2.55 22.52
C SER A 304 8.32 3.23 21.34
N LEU A 305 9.64 3.06 21.21
CA LEU A 305 10.40 3.58 20.07
C LEU A 305 9.93 2.96 18.75
N ASN A 306 9.63 1.67 18.70
CA ASN A 306 9.11 1.01 17.51
C ASN A 306 7.75 1.59 17.05
N LYS A 307 6.86 1.89 18.00
CA LYS A 307 5.58 2.55 17.68
C LYS A 307 5.77 3.95 17.07
N VAL A 308 6.74 4.70 17.59
CA VAL A 308 7.06 6.04 17.08
C VAL A 308 7.61 5.99 15.65
N VAL A 309 8.50 5.02 15.34
CA VAL A 309 9.09 4.87 13.99
C VAL A 309 8.04 4.72 12.90
N THR A 310 6.93 4.04 13.19
CA THR A 310 5.86 3.81 12.20
C THR A 310 5.03 5.05 11.89
N GLN A 311 5.15 6.11 12.69
CA GLN A 311 4.33 7.32 12.60
C GLN A 311 5.10 8.56 12.14
N ILE A 312 6.43 8.44 11.91
CA ILE A 312 7.25 9.59 11.53
C ILE A 312 7.19 9.86 10.02
N ASP A 313 6.83 11.08 9.70
CA ASP A 313 6.72 11.64 8.35
C ASP A 313 7.78 12.73 8.06
N GLU A 314 8.56 13.14 9.06
CA GLU A 314 9.56 14.20 8.94
C GLU A 314 11.00 13.66 9.07
N LYS A 315 11.89 14.05 8.13
CA LYS A 315 13.31 13.63 8.09
C LYS A 315 14.06 13.97 9.38
N GLN A 316 13.82 15.16 9.94
CA GLN A 316 14.51 15.60 11.16
C GLN A 316 14.14 14.70 12.36
N LYS A 317 12.86 14.35 12.52
CA LYS A 317 12.39 13.43 13.57
C LYS A 317 13.00 12.03 13.43
N LEU A 318 13.21 11.56 12.19
CA LEU A 318 13.88 10.28 11.95
C LEU A 318 15.36 10.31 12.35
N ILE A 319 16.07 11.43 12.12
CA ILE A 319 17.47 11.60 12.53
C ILE A 319 17.57 11.54 14.05
N GLU A 320 16.75 12.33 14.75
CA GLU A 320 16.70 12.35 16.22
C GLU A 320 16.39 10.98 16.81
N LEU A 321 15.41 10.27 16.22
CA LEU A 321 15.07 8.93 16.65
C LEU A 321 16.22 7.94 16.41
N ASN A 322 16.93 8.03 15.28
CA ASN A 322 18.09 7.18 15.03
C ASN A 322 19.20 7.40 16.07
N GLU A 323 19.44 8.65 16.49
CA GLU A 323 20.39 8.96 17.57
C GLU A 323 19.96 8.36 18.89
N MET A 324 18.65 8.44 19.22
CA MET A 324 18.10 7.79 20.40
C MET A 324 18.30 6.27 20.37
N ILE A 325 18.05 5.62 19.25
CA ILE A 325 18.24 4.17 19.08
C ILE A 325 19.70 3.79 19.26
N GLU A 326 20.62 4.53 18.69
CA GLU A 326 22.06 4.28 18.86
C GLU A 326 22.51 4.44 20.33
N LYS A 327 21.89 5.35 21.07
CA LYS A 327 22.10 5.48 22.52
C LYS A 327 21.60 4.24 23.28
N GLU A 328 20.37 3.79 22.95
CA GLU A 328 19.78 2.61 23.56
C GLU A 328 20.58 1.33 23.28
N LYS A 329 21.13 1.18 22.06
CA LYS A 329 22.04 0.06 21.75
C LYS A 329 23.26 0.03 22.65
N LYS A 330 23.87 1.20 22.94
CA LYS A 330 25.02 1.29 23.86
C LYS A 330 24.61 0.93 25.28
N GLU A 331 23.43 1.36 25.73
CA GLU A 331 22.89 1.02 27.05
C GLU A 331 22.65 -0.49 27.15
N PHE A 332 22.04 -1.13 26.16
CA PHE A 332 21.82 -2.56 26.09
C PHE A 332 23.12 -3.35 26.22
N VAL A 333 24.16 -2.99 25.46
CA VAL A 333 25.48 -3.63 25.56
C VAL A 333 26.08 -3.49 26.95
N SER A 334 25.83 -2.36 27.63
CA SER A 334 26.30 -2.13 29.00
C SER A 334 25.58 -3.03 30.00
N ILE A 335 24.25 -3.22 29.82
CA ILE A 335 23.43 -4.14 30.64
C ILE A 335 23.91 -5.57 30.43
N GLU A 336 24.05 -6.01 29.19
CA GLU A 336 24.52 -7.35 28.84
C GLU A 336 25.90 -7.68 29.45
N LYS A 337 26.84 -6.72 29.41
CA LYS A 337 28.15 -6.89 30.02
C LYS A 337 28.11 -7.03 31.56
N LYS A 338 27.24 -6.28 32.22
CA LYS A 338 27.10 -6.33 33.69
C LYS A 338 26.50 -7.63 34.17
N LEU A 339 25.64 -8.26 33.36
CA LEU A 339 24.96 -9.51 33.73
C LEU A 339 25.80 -10.75 33.38
N ASN A 340 26.79 -10.61 32.49
CA ASN A 340 27.74 -11.67 32.16
C ASN A 340 29.04 -11.61 33.02
N SER A 341 29.17 -10.60 33.87
CA SER A 341 30.30 -10.44 34.86
C SER A 341 29.90 -10.92 36.24
#